data_8f84ce38c3d1f8a3a59b3c87af98b558
#
_entry.id   8f84ce38c3d1f8a3a59b3c87af98b558
#
_cell.length_a   1.000
_cell.length_b   1.000
_cell.length_c   1.000
_cell.angle_alpha   90.00
_cell.angle_beta   90.00
_cell.angle_gamma   90.00
#
_symmetry.space_group_name_H-M   'P 1'
#
loop_
_entity.id
_entity.type
_entity.pdbx_description
1 polymer ?
#
loop_
_entity_poly.entity_id
_entity_poly.type
_entity_poly.pdbx_seq_one_letter_code
_entity_poly.pdbx_strand_id
1 'polypeptide(L)'
;MTAETFFQLFNQYGLILVCSVVFCEYMNLPGFPAGVIMPCVGVLIARSELSLPLTVFLSVVAGVLGSLVIYAVCYWGGEPVMEKLFGRSKKFKSLVRKCHEFIDAQHGRGLAIIRVIPCIRTIVSIPAGLLRMPVKWFVGWSAAGITVWNTALISFGYFFSEK
;
A
#
# COMPACT_ATOMS: atom_id res chain seq x y z
N MET A 1 28.76 -7.34 -7.78
CA MET A 1 28.26 -7.22 -6.39
C MET A 1 28.15 -8.65 -5.89
N THR A 2 28.93 -9.01 -4.88
CA THR A 2 28.83 -10.35 -4.28
C THR A 2 27.57 -10.42 -3.39
N ALA A 3 26.99 -11.61 -3.25
CA ALA A 3 25.81 -11.82 -2.42
C ALA A 3 26.00 -11.31 -0.98
N GLU A 4 27.21 -11.48 -0.43
CA GLU A 4 27.59 -10.99 0.90
C GLU A 4 27.50 -9.45 1.01
N THR A 5 27.97 -8.70 0.02
CA THR A 5 27.87 -7.24 0.00
C THR A 5 26.42 -6.78 -0.06
N PHE A 6 25.56 -7.53 -0.79
CA PHE A 6 24.12 -7.24 -0.85
C PHE A 6 23.45 -7.46 0.53
N PHE A 7 23.74 -8.57 1.20
CA PHE A 7 23.18 -8.85 2.53
C PHE A 7 23.68 -7.87 3.59
N GLN A 8 24.94 -7.43 3.55
CA GLN A 8 25.45 -6.40 4.45
C GLN A 8 24.73 -5.06 4.24
N LEU A 9 24.58 -4.61 2.99
CA LEU A 9 23.83 -3.41 2.66
C LEU A 9 22.35 -3.53 3.04
N PHE A 10 21.77 -4.73 2.85
CA PHE A 10 20.38 -4.97 3.23
C PHE A 10 20.20 -4.96 4.75
N ASN A 11 21.11 -5.50 5.54
CA ASN A 11 21.05 -5.42 7.00
C ASN A 11 21.19 -3.98 7.51
N GLN A 12 21.97 -3.14 6.82
CA GLN A 12 22.18 -1.75 7.23
C GLN A 12 21.06 -0.80 6.76
N TYR A 13 20.58 -0.97 5.54
CA TYR A 13 19.62 -0.06 4.92
C TYR A 13 18.28 -0.72 4.52
N GLY A 14 18.14 -2.01 4.80
CA GLY A 14 17.00 -2.80 4.31
C GLY A 14 15.64 -2.28 4.76
N LEU A 15 15.53 -1.81 6.00
CA LEU A 15 14.29 -1.21 6.50
C LEU A 15 13.93 0.08 5.75
N ILE A 16 14.93 0.92 5.44
CA ILE A 16 14.72 2.15 4.69
C ILE A 16 14.32 1.83 3.25
N LEU A 17 14.96 0.83 2.65
CA LEU A 17 14.64 0.36 1.30
C LEU A 17 13.20 -0.20 1.26
N VAL A 18 12.84 -1.06 2.21
CA VAL A 18 11.48 -1.61 2.33
C VAL A 18 10.46 -0.49 2.48
N CYS A 19 10.68 0.46 3.39
CA CYS A 19 9.79 1.60 3.60
C CYS A 19 9.64 2.44 2.33
N SER A 20 10.73 2.72 1.62
CA SER A 20 10.72 3.52 0.40
C SER A 20 9.94 2.82 -0.72
N VAL A 21 10.19 1.52 -0.92
CA VAL A 21 9.51 0.71 -1.95
C VAL A 21 8.01 0.59 -1.64
N VAL A 22 7.65 0.31 -0.38
CA VAL A 22 6.26 0.24 0.05
C VAL A 22 5.56 1.60 -0.10
N PHE A 23 6.20 2.68 0.29
CA PHE A 23 5.68 4.03 0.10
C PHE A 23 5.37 4.32 -1.37
N CYS A 24 6.33 4.06 -2.28
CA CYS A 24 6.16 4.23 -3.72
C CYS A 24 5.06 3.33 -4.30
N GLU A 25 4.95 2.09 -3.83
CA GLU A 25 3.88 1.16 -4.20
C GLU A 25 2.49 1.71 -3.84
N TYR A 26 2.34 2.23 -2.61
CA TYR A 26 1.08 2.82 -2.16
C TYR A 26 0.79 4.21 -2.75
N MET A 27 1.78 4.87 -3.34
CA MET A 27 1.58 6.04 -4.21
C MET A 27 1.05 5.66 -5.60
N ASN A 28 0.80 4.37 -5.86
CA ASN A 28 0.29 3.88 -7.14
C ASN A 28 1.17 4.23 -8.35
N LEU A 29 2.50 4.26 -8.14
CA LEU A 29 3.45 4.51 -9.22
C LEU A 29 3.48 3.31 -10.19
N PRO A 30 3.43 3.56 -11.51
CA PRO A 30 3.50 2.49 -12.50
C PRO A 30 4.85 1.76 -12.41
N GLY A 31 4.83 0.43 -12.46
CA GLY A 31 6.03 -0.41 -12.43
C GLY A 31 6.29 -1.16 -11.11
N PHE A 32 5.48 -0.96 -10.09
CA PHE A 32 5.60 -1.70 -8.83
C PHE A 32 4.52 -2.80 -8.73
N PRO A 33 4.86 -4.08 -8.97
CA PRO A 33 3.91 -5.19 -8.86
C PRO A 33 3.62 -5.49 -7.38
N ALA A 34 2.55 -4.92 -6.88
CA ALA A 34 2.11 -4.96 -5.48
C ALA A 34 2.06 -6.36 -4.83
N GLY A 35 1.79 -7.40 -5.62
CA GLY A 35 1.68 -8.78 -5.13
C GLY A 35 3.02 -9.51 -4.99
N VAL A 36 4.10 -8.99 -5.56
CA VAL A 36 5.43 -9.64 -5.59
C VAL A 36 6.37 -9.04 -4.55
N ILE A 37 6.31 -7.74 -4.34
CA ILE A 37 7.23 -7.01 -3.46
C ILE A 37 7.14 -7.49 -2.02
N MET A 38 5.94 -7.64 -1.48
CA MET A 38 5.74 -8.02 -0.07
C MET A 38 6.24 -9.43 0.27
N PRO A 39 5.97 -10.48 -0.54
CA PRO A 39 6.58 -11.79 -0.33
C PRO A 39 8.11 -11.76 -0.45
N CYS A 40 8.68 -11.01 -1.40
CA CYS A 40 10.13 -10.84 -1.51
C CYS A 40 10.74 -10.21 -0.26
N VAL A 41 10.08 -9.19 0.31
CA VAL A 41 10.48 -8.59 1.59
C VAL A 41 10.48 -9.66 2.69
N GLY A 42 9.46 -10.52 2.76
CA GLY A 42 9.37 -11.63 3.71
C GLY A 42 10.57 -12.60 3.59
N VAL A 43 10.90 -13.00 2.38
CA VAL A 43 12.07 -13.86 2.09
C VAL A 43 13.39 -13.21 2.52
N LEU A 44 13.55 -11.92 2.25
CA LEU A 44 14.75 -11.18 2.61
C LEU A 44 14.91 -11.04 4.14
N ILE A 45 13.80 -10.81 4.85
CA ILE A 45 13.80 -10.75 6.33
C ILE A 45 14.16 -12.07 6.94
N ALA A 46 13.66 -13.20 6.41
CA ALA A 46 13.98 -14.53 6.91
C ALA A 46 15.47 -14.87 6.83
N ARG A 47 16.22 -14.18 5.94
CA ARG A 47 17.67 -14.35 5.74
C ARG A 47 18.51 -13.20 6.32
N SER A 48 17.89 -12.31 7.08
CA SER A 48 18.52 -11.13 7.68
C SER A 48 18.28 -11.12 9.19
N GLU A 49 18.99 -10.26 9.92
CA GLU A 49 18.78 -10.03 11.35
C GLU A 49 17.57 -9.14 11.67
N LEU A 50 16.79 -8.78 10.63
CA LEU A 50 15.64 -7.88 10.79
C LEU A 50 14.46 -8.60 11.43
N SER A 51 13.84 -7.97 12.42
CA SER A 51 12.64 -8.53 13.06
C SER A 51 11.41 -8.39 12.19
N LEU A 52 10.67 -9.49 11.98
CA LEU A 52 9.43 -9.53 11.22
C LEU A 52 8.39 -8.53 11.73
N PRO A 53 8.09 -8.44 13.05
CA PRO A 53 7.07 -7.51 13.52
C PRO A 53 7.44 -6.03 13.30
N LEU A 54 8.72 -5.68 13.42
CA LEU A 54 9.19 -4.33 13.16
C LEU A 54 9.03 -3.97 11.68
N THR A 55 9.40 -4.87 10.79
CA THR A 55 9.27 -4.65 9.34
C THR A 55 7.81 -4.53 8.92
N VAL A 56 6.93 -5.39 9.45
CA VAL A 56 5.49 -5.28 9.21
C VAL A 56 4.97 -3.92 9.69
N PHE A 57 5.30 -3.51 10.91
CA PHE A 57 4.87 -2.21 11.45
C PHE A 57 5.33 -1.04 10.57
N LEU A 58 6.61 -1.00 10.21
CA LEU A 58 7.15 0.07 9.36
C LEU A 58 6.56 0.05 7.95
N SER A 59 6.29 -1.14 7.39
CA SER A 59 5.62 -1.25 6.09
C SER A 59 4.19 -0.70 6.14
N VAL A 60 3.47 -0.90 7.25
CA VAL A 60 2.13 -0.31 7.44
C VAL A 60 2.22 1.20 7.51
N VAL A 61 3.15 1.75 8.29
CA VAL A 61 3.36 3.21 8.39
C VAL A 61 3.68 3.80 7.02
N ALA A 62 4.63 3.21 6.30
CA ALA A 62 5.00 3.65 4.94
C ALA A 62 3.82 3.58 3.96
N GLY A 63 3.04 2.50 4.02
CA GLY A 63 1.85 2.31 3.19
C GLY A 63 0.73 3.32 3.48
N VAL A 64 0.50 3.63 4.76
CA VAL A 64 -0.47 4.68 5.16
C VAL A 64 0.00 6.04 4.66
N LEU A 65 1.28 6.38 4.82
CA LEU A 65 1.85 7.65 4.35
C LEU A 65 1.74 7.78 2.82
N GLY A 66 2.11 6.74 2.06
CA GLY A 66 1.96 6.72 0.60
C GLY A 66 0.50 6.90 0.15
N SER A 67 -0.42 6.21 0.82
CA SER A 67 -1.86 6.34 0.58
C SER A 67 -2.38 7.74 0.91
N LEU A 68 -1.84 8.36 1.97
CA LEU A 68 -2.24 9.69 2.42
C LEU A 68 -1.83 10.78 1.41
N VAL A 69 -0.71 10.61 0.72
CA VAL A 69 -0.29 11.52 -0.36
C VAL A 69 -1.33 11.52 -1.48
N ILE A 70 -1.74 10.35 -1.98
CA ILE A 70 -2.75 10.24 -3.03
C ILE A 70 -4.11 10.79 -2.55
N TYR A 71 -4.50 10.43 -1.32
CA TYR A 71 -5.71 10.96 -0.70
C TYR A 71 -5.68 12.50 -0.67
N ALA A 72 -4.60 13.12 -0.18
CA ALA A 72 -4.47 14.57 -0.09
C ALA A 72 -4.52 15.24 -1.47
N VAL A 73 -3.83 14.68 -2.45
CA VAL A 73 -3.84 15.17 -3.84
C VAL A 73 -5.26 15.17 -4.40
N CYS A 74 -6.04 14.09 -4.17
CA CYS A 74 -7.42 14.01 -4.64
C CYS A 74 -8.38 14.87 -3.80
N TYR A 75 -8.12 15.01 -2.49
CA TYR A 75 -8.92 15.86 -1.59
C TYR A 75 -8.88 17.33 -1.97
N TRP A 76 -7.69 17.87 -2.30
CA TRP A 76 -7.51 19.26 -2.68
C TRP A 76 -7.67 19.50 -4.18
N GLY A 77 -7.24 18.56 -5.01
CA GLY A 77 -7.23 18.70 -6.46
C GLY A 77 -8.53 18.29 -7.15
N GLY A 78 -9.36 17.48 -6.51
CA GLY A 78 -10.62 17.00 -7.04
C GLY A 78 -10.50 16.19 -8.34
N GLU A 79 -11.60 16.10 -9.11
CA GLU A 79 -11.67 15.38 -10.39
C GLU A 79 -10.63 15.81 -11.42
N PRO A 80 -10.35 17.13 -11.63
CA PRO A 80 -9.40 17.56 -12.67
C PRO A 80 -7.99 17.00 -12.44
N VAL A 81 -7.53 16.96 -11.19
CA VAL A 81 -6.20 16.45 -10.86
C VAL A 81 -6.18 14.93 -10.97
N MET A 82 -7.25 14.26 -10.56
CA MET A 82 -7.41 12.81 -10.75
C MET A 82 -7.31 12.43 -12.24
N GLU A 83 -8.02 13.15 -13.12
CA GLU A 83 -7.97 12.90 -14.56
C GLU A 83 -6.58 13.11 -15.18
N LYS A 84 -5.86 14.11 -14.69
CA LYS A 84 -4.51 14.43 -15.17
C LYS A 84 -3.49 13.38 -14.73
N LEU A 85 -3.60 12.85 -13.51
CA LEU A 85 -2.64 11.89 -12.94
C LEU A 85 -2.93 10.45 -13.35
N PHE A 86 -4.20 10.05 -13.38
CA PHE A 86 -4.61 8.66 -13.57
C PHE A 86 -5.31 8.39 -14.91
N GLY A 87 -5.48 9.43 -15.74
CA GLY A 87 -6.04 9.36 -17.09
C GLY A 87 -7.57 9.38 -17.15
N ARG A 88 -8.08 9.55 -18.38
CA ARG A 88 -9.51 9.69 -18.70
C ARG A 88 -10.20 8.35 -19.04
N SER A 89 -9.61 7.21 -18.70
CA SER A 89 -10.19 5.91 -19.07
C SER A 89 -11.59 5.72 -18.45
N LYS A 90 -12.57 5.41 -19.29
CA LYS A 90 -13.96 5.12 -18.84
C LYS A 90 -14.00 3.97 -17.83
N LYS A 91 -13.13 2.94 -18.00
CA LYS A 91 -13.03 1.81 -17.07
C LYS A 91 -12.51 2.25 -15.70
N PHE A 92 -11.50 3.12 -15.67
CA PHE A 92 -10.95 3.66 -14.43
C PHE A 92 -11.97 4.52 -13.67
N LYS A 93 -12.66 5.43 -14.36
CA LYS A 93 -13.73 6.25 -13.76
C LYS A 93 -14.88 5.39 -13.21
N SER A 94 -15.27 4.33 -13.94
CA SER A 94 -16.28 3.40 -13.46
C SER A 94 -15.85 2.65 -12.20
N LEU A 95 -14.59 2.25 -12.13
CA LEU A 95 -14.02 1.58 -10.95
C LEU A 95 -14.00 2.53 -9.74
N VAL A 96 -13.50 3.77 -9.92
CA VAL A 96 -13.49 4.80 -8.88
C VAL A 96 -14.90 5.05 -8.35
N ARG A 97 -15.90 5.17 -9.25
CA ARG A 97 -17.30 5.37 -8.86
C ARG A 97 -17.86 4.19 -8.05
N LYS A 98 -17.60 2.94 -8.47
CA LYS A 98 -18.02 1.75 -7.72
C LYS A 98 -17.40 1.68 -6.33
N CYS A 99 -16.10 2.01 -6.22
CA CYS A 99 -15.43 2.10 -4.92
C CYS A 99 -16.05 3.19 -4.05
N HIS A 100 -16.40 4.35 -4.64
CA HIS A 100 -17.08 5.45 -3.98
C HIS A 100 -18.43 4.98 -3.39
N GLU A 101 -19.31 4.44 -4.24
CA GLU A 101 -20.63 3.94 -3.84
C GLU A 101 -20.53 2.89 -2.71
N PHE A 102 -19.52 2.01 -2.79
CA PHE A 102 -19.29 0.98 -1.78
C PHE A 102 -18.77 1.55 -0.44
N ILE A 103 -17.85 2.50 -0.48
CA ILE A 103 -17.32 3.16 0.74
C ILE A 103 -18.44 3.92 1.47
N ASP A 104 -19.28 4.62 0.70
CA ASP A 104 -20.40 5.40 1.23
C ASP A 104 -21.45 4.47 1.87
N ALA A 105 -21.85 3.41 1.16
CA ALA A 105 -22.81 2.43 1.66
C ALA A 105 -22.35 1.73 2.95
N GLN A 106 -21.04 1.53 3.14
CA GLN A 106 -20.48 0.85 4.31
C GLN A 106 -19.97 1.80 5.40
N HIS A 107 -20.36 3.09 5.37
CA HIS A 107 -19.96 4.09 6.38
C HIS A 107 -18.44 4.13 6.62
N GLY A 108 -17.64 4.01 5.55
CA GLY A 108 -16.17 4.02 5.58
C GLY A 108 -15.49 2.67 5.85
N ARG A 109 -16.18 1.67 6.44
CA ARG A 109 -15.62 0.32 6.63
C ARG A 109 -15.27 -0.35 5.31
N GLY A 110 -15.98 0.00 4.24
CA GLY A 110 -15.71 -0.43 2.87
C GLY A 110 -14.28 -0.17 2.42
N LEU A 111 -13.62 0.85 2.95
CA LEU A 111 -12.22 1.16 2.66
C LEU A 111 -11.28 0.03 3.09
N ALA A 112 -11.45 -0.51 4.30
CA ALA A 112 -10.62 -1.62 4.78
C ALA A 112 -10.88 -2.90 3.96
N ILE A 113 -12.14 -3.19 3.62
CA ILE A 113 -12.53 -4.38 2.84
C ILE A 113 -11.92 -4.32 1.44
N ILE A 114 -12.02 -3.19 0.75
CA ILE A 114 -11.46 -3.02 -0.59
C ILE A 114 -9.94 -3.16 -0.59
N ARG A 115 -9.27 -2.74 0.49
CA ARG A 115 -7.80 -2.86 0.60
C ARG A 115 -7.28 -4.30 0.69
N VAL A 116 -8.12 -5.25 1.01
CA VAL A 116 -7.78 -6.69 0.96
C VAL A 116 -7.85 -7.24 -0.48
N ILE A 117 -8.45 -6.50 -1.41
CA ILE A 117 -8.55 -6.93 -2.81
C ILE A 117 -7.30 -6.46 -3.57
N PRO A 118 -6.49 -7.39 -4.15
CA PRO A 118 -5.34 -7.01 -4.96
C PRO A 118 -5.75 -6.12 -6.13
N CYS A 119 -4.88 -5.26 -6.62
CA CYS A 119 -5.09 -4.29 -7.70
C CYS A 119 -5.99 -3.09 -7.37
N ILE A 120 -6.98 -3.22 -6.48
CA ILE A 120 -7.90 -2.12 -6.15
C ILE A 120 -7.44 -1.38 -4.89
N ARG A 121 -6.67 -2.05 -4.03
CA ARG A 121 -6.24 -1.55 -2.71
C ARG A 121 -5.50 -0.20 -2.73
N THR A 122 -4.74 0.09 -3.78
CA THR A 122 -4.00 1.36 -3.92
C THR A 122 -4.89 2.44 -4.53
N ILE A 123 -5.78 2.06 -5.44
CA ILE A 123 -6.69 2.97 -6.15
C ILE A 123 -7.77 3.53 -5.22
N VAL A 124 -8.14 2.80 -4.16
CA VAL A 124 -9.21 3.20 -3.24
C VAL A 124 -8.94 4.51 -2.48
N SER A 125 -7.70 4.96 -2.40
CA SER A 125 -7.33 6.27 -1.83
C SER A 125 -7.88 7.44 -2.66
N ILE A 126 -8.12 7.24 -3.96
CA ILE A 126 -8.67 8.25 -4.87
C ILE A 126 -10.12 8.59 -4.52
N PRO A 127 -11.08 7.62 -4.53
CA PRO A 127 -12.46 7.94 -4.15
C PRO A 127 -12.58 8.44 -2.72
N ALA A 128 -11.77 7.94 -1.78
CA ALA A 128 -11.78 8.43 -0.41
C ALA A 128 -11.37 9.91 -0.31
N GLY A 129 -10.40 10.36 -1.12
CA GLY A 129 -10.01 11.77 -1.23
C GLY A 129 -11.10 12.63 -1.88
N LEU A 130 -11.69 12.16 -2.98
CA LEU A 130 -12.78 12.85 -3.68
C LEU A 130 -14.04 13.01 -2.83
N LEU A 131 -14.37 12.01 -2.01
CA LEU A 131 -15.45 12.03 -1.02
C LEU A 131 -15.17 13.00 0.14
N ARG A 132 -13.97 13.56 0.23
CA ARG A 132 -13.53 14.35 1.39
C ARG A 132 -13.77 13.62 2.71
N MET A 133 -13.54 12.30 2.72
CA MET A 133 -13.68 11.47 3.92
C MET A 133 -12.83 12.06 5.06
N PRO A 134 -13.31 12.10 6.32
CA PRO A 134 -12.50 12.59 7.42
C PRO A 134 -11.17 11.82 7.54
N VAL A 135 -10.05 12.53 7.62
CA VAL A 135 -8.68 11.95 7.62
C VAL A 135 -8.52 10.86 8.70
N LYS A 136 -9.10 11.05 9.88
CA LYS A 136 -9.06 10.08 10.98
C LYS A 136 -9.64 8.72 10.57
N TRP A 137 -10.78 8.73 9.90
CA TRP A 137 -11.44 7.52 9.40
C TRP A 137 -10.64 6.88 8.25
N PHE A 138 -10.13 7.72 7.33
CA PHE A 138 -9.28 7.24 6.24
C PHE A 138 -8.02 6.54 6.78
N VAL A 139 -7.30 7.16 7.70
CA VAL A 139 -6.08 6.59 8.30
C VAL A 139 -6.39 5.31 9.06
N GLY A 140 -7.41 5.30 9.92
CA GLY A 140 -7.77 4.13 10.73
C GLY A 140 -8.14 2.91 9.88
N TRP A 141 -9.07 3.07 8.93
CA TRP A 141 -9.48 1.97 8.05
C TRP A 141 -8.39 1.56 7.04
N SER A 142 -7.56 2.52 6.60
CA SER A 142 -6.39 2.21 5.77
C SER A 142 -5.36 1.40 6.54
N ALA A 143 -5.01 1.81 7.76
CA ALA A 143 -4.06 1.07 8.58
C ALA A 143 -4.55 -0.36 8.84
N ALA A 144 -5.83 -0.55 9.17
CA ALA A 144 -6.41 -1.87 9.37
C ALA A 144 -6.27 -2.77 8.12
N GLY A 145 -6.70 -2.27 6.95
CA GLY A 145 -6.62 -3.04 5.71
C GLY A 145 -5.18 -3.31 5.26
N ILE A 146 -4.27 -2.33 5.39
CA ILE A 146 -2.86 -2.48 5.07
C ILE A 146 -2.18 -3.48 6.01
N THR A 147 -2.50 -3.46 7.30
CA THR A 147 -1.96 -4.40 8.28
C THR A 147 -2.29 -5.83 7.90
N VAL A 148 -3.56 -6.12 7.62
CA VAL A 148 -3.99 -7.47 7.20
C VAL A 148 -3.24 -7.93 5.96
N TRP A 149 -3.17 -7.08 4.93
CA TRP A 149 -2.53 -7.41 3.66
C TRP A 149 -1.01 -7.60 3.78
N ASN A 150 -0.32 -6.62 4.38
CA ASN A 150 1.14 -6.67 4.50
C ASN A 150 1.57 -7.82 5.41
N THR A 151 0.88 -8.03 6.55
CA THR A 151 1.18 -9.16 7.44
C THR A 151 1.01 -10.49 6.72
N ALA A 152 -0.08 -10.69 5.98
CA ALA A 152 -0.32 -11.93 5.26
C ALA A 152 0.79 -12.22 4.24
N LEU A 153 1.15 -11.25 3.40
CA LEU A 153 2.13 -11.45 2.33
C LEU A 153 3.57 -11.52 2.84
N ILE A 154 3.96 -10.67 3.80
CA ILE A 154 5.31 -10.70 4.38
C ILE A 154 5.52 -12.00 5.15
N SER A 155 4.53 -12.42 5.96
CA SER A 155 4.60 -13.70 6.69
C SER A 155 4.63 -14.88 5.72
N PHE A 156 3.85 -14.85 4.65
CA PHE A 156 3.89 -15.88 3.61
C PHE A 156 5.31 -16.01 3.04
N GLY A 157 5.95 -14.91 2.63
CA GLY A 157 7.33 -14.93 2.12
C GLY A 157 8.35 -15.40 3.17
N TYR A 158 8.19 -14.98 4.41
CA TYR A 158 9.05 -15.36 5.52
C TYR A 158 9.04 -16.88 5.75
N PHE A 159 7.87 -17.49 5.94
CA PHE A 159 7.74 -18.93 6.19
C PHE A 159 8.06 -19.81 4.98
N PHE A 160 7.88 -19.29 3.76
CA PHE A 160 8.30 -20.01 2.56
C PHE A 160 9.81 -20.05 2.37
N SER A 161 10.55 -19.12 2.96
CA SER A 161 12.02 -19.06 2.89
C SER A 161 12.70 -20.00 3.91
N GLU A 162 12.02 -20.38 4.98
CA GLU A 162 12.56 -21.27 6.01
C GLU A 162 12.50 -22.77 5.60
N LYS A 163 11.88 -23.10 4.48
CA LYS A 163 11.86 -24.44 3.88
C LYS A 163 12.85 -24.52 2.72
#